data_fd3dd8ea386b5716a7be5d377afb88d6
#
_entry.id   fd3dd8ea386b5716a7be5d377afb88d6
#
_cell.length_a   1.000
_cell.length_b   1.000
_cell.length_c   1.000
_cell.angle_alpha   90.00
_cell.angle_beta   90.00
_cell.angle_gamma   90.00
#
_symmetry.space_group_name_H-M   'P 1'
#
loop_
_entity.id
_entity.type
_entity.pdbx_description
1 polymer ?
#
loop_
_entity_poly.entity_id
_entity_poly.type
_entity_poly.pdbx_seq_one_letter_code
_entity_poly.pdbx_strand_id
1 'polypeptide(L)'
;MASCSRQPKELDRTIKVTILASEWGSSKGGLSTINRELAIQLAKFPNVEVTFFLPKCSYKSKKEAQYHGISLVEAERRPGYEELDWLSFPPEHLEMDVVVGHGIKLGKQAQVICNSHKCRWVQVVHTDPEELGMFKCYENPISTGEQKHHVEVELCQMADLVVGVGPKLTEAFLTYLSWCKKDQDVVELTPGVFADFARVEQVPVKRKHFSVLIFGRGDSEDFELKGFDIAARSVAALPDISLVFVGAPEGKHDEIAKRFLDLGIPANRLRVRGYTDREALKRLFCEVDLVLMPSRTEGFGLTGLEGLSAGLPVIVSKNSGFGEVLSNVPHGTSFVIDSENPSAWTAAIKNIWDKDRQLRLDEAKVLCDSYRKRYSWSEQCKKLLEKMVRLLENRQGI
;
A
#
# COMPACT_ATOMS: atom_id res chain seq x y z
N MET A 1 -31.80 -19.66 -24.40
CA MET A 1 -30.69 -20.58 -24.06
C MET A 1 -30.19 -20.20 -22.69
N ALA A 2 -30.44 -21.04 -21.68
CA ALA A 2 -30.08 -20.76 -20.31
C ALA A 2 -28.56 -20.93 -20.12
N SER A 3 -27.88 -19.87 -19.73
CA SER A 3 -26.48 -19.93 -19.35
C SER A 3 -26.38 -20.65 -18.00
N CYS A 4 -25.93 -21.88 -18.03
CA CYS A 4 -25.62 -22.67 -16.85
C CYS A 4 -24.38 -22.05 -16.18
N SER A 5 -24.59 -21.20 -15.16
CA SER A 5 -23.52 -20.74 -14.29
C SER A 5 -23.01 -21.93 -13.48
N ARG A 6 -21.93 -22.57 -13.93
CA ARG A 6 -21.20 -23.55 -13.12
C ARG A 6 -20.73 -22.82 -11.87
N GLN A 7 -21.28 -23.16 -10.71
CA GLN A 7 -20.68 -22.82 -9.42
C GLN A 7 -19.22 -23.35 -9.43
N PRO A 8 -18.26 -22.57 -8.91
CA PRO A 8 -16.89 -23.06 -8.77
C PRO A 8 -16.93 -24.34 -7.93
N LYS A 9 -16.37 -25.43 -8.44
CA LYS A 9 -16.12 -26.61 -7.63
C LYS A 9 -15.23 -26.17 -6.48
N GLU A 10 -15.66 -26.43 -5.24
CA GLU A 10 -14.77 -26.38 -4.10
C GLU A 10 -13.59 -27.28 -4.40
N LEU A 11 -12.37 -26.74 -4.38
CA LEU A 11 -11.18 -27.56 -4.45
C LEU A 11 -11.14 -28.42 -3.19
N ASP A 12 -11.20 -29.73 -3.35
CA ASP A 12 -11.09 -30.71 -2.27
C ASP A 12 -9.69 -30.76 -1.61
N ARG A 13 -8.79 -29.86 -2.04
CA ARG A 13 -7.40 -29.77 -1.53
C ARG A 13 -7.05 -28.40 -1.01
N THR A 14 -6.15 -28.35 -0.05
CA THR A 14 -5.52 -27.12 0.44
C THR A 14 -4.59 -26.52 -0.63
N ILE A 15 -4.68 -25.21 -0.85
CA ILE A 15 -3.81 -24.45 -1.75
C ILE A 15 -2.67 -23.86 -0.92
N LYS A 16 -1.42 -24.15 -1.30
CA LYS A 16 -0.21 -23.63 -0.66
C LYS A 16 0.25 -22.35 -1.36
N VAL A 17 0.06 -21.21 -0.69
CA VAL A 17 0.43 -19.89 -1.21
C VAL A 17 1.70 -19.42 -0.49
N THR A 18 2.78 -19.25 -1.23
CA THR A 18 4.03 -18.68 -0.73
C THR A 18 4.15 -17.22 -1.14
N ILE A 19 4.21 -16.32 -0.19
CA ILE A 19 4.32 -14.88 -0.40
C ILE A 19 5.76 -14.46 -0.12
N LEU A 20 6.42 -13.87 -1.13
CA LEU A 20 7.77 -13.34 -0.97
C LEU A 20 7.72 -11.99 -0.26
N ALA A 21 8.58 -11.78 0.72
CA ALA A 21 8.59 -10.56 1.51
C ALA A 21 9.99 -10.14 1.95
N SER A 22 10.19 -8.85 2.14
CA SER A 22 11.43 -8.31 2.73
C SER A 22 11.41 -8.30 4.25
N GLU A 23 10.22 -8.34 4.86
CA GLU A 23 9.98 -8.33 6.31
C GLU A 23 8.54 -8.79 6.62
N TRP A 24 8.30 -9.22 7.85
CA TRP A 24 6.94 -9.47 8.36
C TRP A 24 6.27 -8.19 8.85
N GLY A 25 7.03 -7.29 9.47
CA GLY A 25 6.55 -5.98 9.91
C GLY A 25 6.12 -5.12 8.72
N SER A 26 5.53 -3.99 8.95
CA SER A 26 5.21 -3.01 7.90
C SER A 26 6.03 -1.72 8.06
N SER A 27 7.30 -1.87 8.44
CA SER A 27 8.21 -0.75 8.70
C SER A 27 8.84 -0.19 7.43
N LYS A 28 8.98 -1.02 6.38
CA LYS A 28 9.65 -0.64 5.12
C LYS A 28 8.73 0.01 4.07
N GLY A 29 7.48 0.35 4.44
CA GLY A 29 6.55 1.09 3.58
C GLY A 29 5.38 0.28 3.02
N GLY A 30 4.65 0.86 2.06
CA GLY A 30 3.36 0.37 1.58
C GLY A 30 3.36 -1.06 1.02
N LEU A 31 4.43 -1.48 0.33
CA LEU A 31 4.56 -2.84 -0.16
C LEU A 31 4.49 -3.85 0.98
N SER A 32 5.26 -3.65 2.06
CA SER A 32 5.24 -4.54 3.23
C SER A 32 3.88 -4.54 3.93
N THR A 33 3.19 -3.40 3.96
CA THR A 33 1.84 -3.27 4.53
C THR A 33 0.83 -4.13 3.75
N ILE A 34 0.79 -3.99 2.43
CA ILE A 34 -0.12 -4.80 1.57
C ILE A 34 0.22 -6.27 1.67
N ASN A 35 1.50 -6.60 1.63
CA ASN A 35 1.98 -7.97 1.66
C ASN A 35 1.52 -8.70 2.93
N ARG A 36 1.74 -8.06 4.09
CA ARG A 36 1.30 -8.58 5.39
C ARG A 36 -0.22 -8.72 5.47
N GLU A 37 -0.97 -7.69 5.04
CA GLU A 37 -2.43 -7.71 5.11
C GLU A 37 -3.02 -8.78 4.19
N LEU A 38 -2.51 -8.90 2.96
CA LEU A 38 -2.90 -9.93 2.01
C LEU A 38 -2.71 -11.33 2.61
N ALA A 39 -1.56 -11.59 3.24
CA ALA A 39 -1.28 -12.86 3.91
C ALA A 39 -2.29 -13.15 5.02
N ILE A 40 -2.56 -12.17 5.90
CA ILE A 40 -3.52 -12.29 7.00
C ILE A 40 -4.93 -12.59 6.48
N GLN A 41 -5.32 -11.96 5.39
CA GLN A 41 -6.67 -12.15 4.84
C GLN A 41 -6.79 -13.47 4.09
N LEU A 42 -5.78 -13.91 3.35
CA LEU A 42 -5.76 -15.21 2.68
C LEU A 42 -5.75 -16.38 3.68
N ALA A 43 -5.02 -16.25 4.79
CA ALA A 43 -4.98 -17.26 5.84
C ALA A 43 -6.33 -17.48 6.56
N LYS A 44 -7.33 -16.62 6.36
CA LYS A 44 -8.69 -16.82 6.90
C LYS A 44 -9.52 -17.84 6.10
N PHE A 45 -9.10 -18.16 4.89
CA PHE A 45 -9.80 -19.16 4.08
C PHE A 45 -9.37 -20.57 4.49
N PRO A 46 -10.32 -21.47 4.81
CA PRO A 46 -10.00 -22.78 5.39
C PRO A 46 -9.14 -23.68 4.48
N ASN A 47 -9.24 -23.49 3.17
CA ASN A 47 -8.52 -24.29 2.17
C ASN A 47 -7.26 -23.57 1.65
N VAL A 48 -6.69 -22.64 2.43
CA VAL A 48 -5.48 -21.89 2.06
C VAL A 48 -4.45 -21.98 3.17
N GLU A 49 -3.27 -22.47 2.83
CA GLU A 49 -2.09 -22.45 3.68
C GLU A 49 -1.16 -21.35 3.19
N VAL A 50 -0.87 -20.38 4.06
CA VAL A 50 -0.03 -19.24 3.72
C VAL A 50 1.34 -19.36 4.36
N THR A 51 2.36 -19.34 3.52
CA THR A 51 3.76 -19.20 3.93
C THR A 51 4.31 -17.85 3.52
N PHE A 52 4.94 -17.17 4.45
CA PHE A 52 5.66 -15.94 4.22
C PHE A 52 7.15 -16.25 4.14
N PHE A 53 7.74 -16.14 2.95
CA PHE A 53 9.15 -16.44 2.72
C PHE A 53 9.94 -15.14 2.69
N LEU A 54 10.90 -14.99 3.61
CA LEU A 54 11.61 -13.73 3.86
C LEU A 54 13.08 -13.99 4.24
N PRO A 55 13.98 -12.98 4.06
CA PRO A 55 15.40 -13.17 4.31
C PRO A 55 15.72 -13.45 5.79
N LYS A 56 15.05 -12.74 6.69
CA LYS A 56 15.24 -12.85 8.14
C LYS A 56 13.99 -12.51 8.90
N CYS A 57 13.75 -13.18 10.02
CA CYS A 57 12.67 -12.87 10.91
C CYS A 57 13.04 -13.04 12.39
N SER A 58 12.45 -12.22 13.24
CA SER A 58 12.60 -12.33 14.68
C SER A 58 11.66 -13.37 15.27
N TYR A 59 11.98 -13.87 16.47
CA TYR A 59 11.08 -14.74 17.22
C TYR A 59 9.71 -14.07 17.48
N LYS A 60 9.70 -12.78 17.75
CA LYS A 60 8.47 -11.98 17.91
C LYS A 60 7.62 -12.03 16.63
N SER A 61 8.24 -11.82 15.47
CA SER A 61 7.57 -11.90 14.17
C SER A 61 6.97 -13.28 13.92
N LYS A 62 7.71 -14.35 14.25
CA LYS A 62 7.20 -15.75 14.11
C LYS A 62 5.95 -15.99 14.96
N LYS A 63 5.95 -15.55 16.22
CA LYS A 63 4.78 -15.66 17.10
C LYS A 63 3.58 -14.86 16.60
N GLU A 64 3.82 -13.65 16.13
CA GLU A 64 2.77 -12.79 15.60
C GLU A 64 2.14 -13.38 14.33
N ALA A 65 2.95 -13.86 13.39
CA ALA A 65 2.45 -14.51 12.17
C ALA A 65 1.67 -15.79 12.50
N GLN A 66 2.16 -16.61 13.42
CA GLN A 66 1.50 -17.82 13.88
C GLN A 66 0.12 -17.54 14.49
N TYR A 67 -0.05 -16.43 15.19
CA TYR A 67 -1.37 -15.99 15.70
C TYR A 67 -2.40 -15.81 14.57
N HIS A 68 -1.93 -15.44 13.37
CA HIS A 68 -2.76 -15.30 12.16
C HIS A 68 -2.83 -16.59 11.31
N GLY A 69 -2.28 -17.70 11.78
CA GLY A 69 -2.24 -18.95 11.01
C GLY A 69 -1.23 -18.93 9.84
N ILE A 70 -0.21 -18.08 9.91
CA ILE A 70 0.80 -17.91 8.84
C ILE A 70 2.14 -18.49 9.31
N SER A 71 2.78 -19.27 8.43
CA SER A 71 4.12 -19.79 8.64
C SER A 71 5.16 -18.79 8.11
N LEU A 72 6.17 -18.42 8.93
CA LEU A 72 7.34 -17.67 8.46
C LEU A 72 8.50 -18.63 8.20
N VAL A 73 8.96 -18.65 6.96
CA VAL A 73 10.14 -19.41 6.52
C VAL A 73 11.26 -18.42 6.21
N GLU A 74 12.40 -18.62 6.85
CA GLU A 74 13.59 -17.79 6.68
C GLU A 74 14.48 -18.36 5.57
N ALA A 75 14.95 -17.50 4.68
CA ALA A 75 15.84 -17.90 3.60
C ALA A 75 17.24 -18.22 4.15
N GLU A 76 17.88 -19.22 3.55
CA GLU A 76 19.27 -19.53 3.86
C GLU A 76 20.19 -18.45 3.28
N ARG A 77 21.13 -17.95 4.12
CA ARG A 77 22.12 -16.97 3.67
C ARG A 77 23.00 -17.58 2.59
N ARG A 78 23.13 -16.86 1.46
CA ARG A 78 24.02 -17.25 0.36
C ARG A 78 25.11 -16.21 0.16
N PRO A 79 26.38 -16.56 0.38
CA PRO A 79 27.51 -15.64 0.15
C PRO A 79 27.56 -15.18 -1.30
N GLY A 80 27.81 -13.89 -1.52
CA GLY A 80 27.89 -13.29 -2.86
C GLY A 80 26.55 -12.83 -3.45
N TYR A 81 25.43 -13.07 -2.77
CA TYR A 81 24.11 -12.59 -3.16
C TYR A 81 23.61 -11.50 -2.19
N GLU A 82 22.87 -10.53 -2.73
CA GLU A 82 22.14 -9.56 -1.93
C GLU A 82 21.07 -10.26 -1.07
N GLU A 83 20.69 -9.64 0.06
CA GLU A 83 19.77 -10.25 1.04
C GLU A 83 18.44 -10.71 0.43
N LEU A 84 17.85 -9.93 -0.49
CA LEU A 84 16.62 -10.32 -1.16
C LEU A 84 16.81 -11.43 -2.20
N ASP A 85 17.99 -11.59 -2.76
CA ASP A 85 18.26 -12.61 -3.77
C ASP A 85 18.34 -14.03 -3.16
N TRP A 86 18.51 -14.15 -1.84
CA TRP A 86 18.41 -15.43 -1.14
C TRP A 86 17.03 -16.08 -1.34
N LEU A 87 15.98 -15.27 -1.53
CA LEU A 87 14.62 -15.73 -1.79
C LEU A 87 14.49 -16.46 -3.14
N SER A 88 15.44 -16.33 -4.04
CA SER A 88 15.46 -17.10 -5.30
C SER A 88 15.72 -18.60 -5.08
N PHE A 89 16.09 -18.99 -3.87
CA PHE A 89 16.51 -20.34 -3.52
C PHE A 89 15.69 -20.88 -2.34
N PRO A 90 14.39 -21.19 -2.55
CA PRO A 90 13.57 -21.74 -1.46
C PRO A 90 14.11 -23.09 -0.99
N PRO A 91 13.90 -23.43 0.30
CA PRO A 91 14.26 -24.74 0.81
C PRO A 91 13.49 -25.86 0.08
N GLU A 92 14.11 -27.02 -0.13
CA GLU A 92 13.49 -28.17 -0.84
C GLU A 92 12.17 -28.64 -0.22
N HIS A 93 12.03 -28.50 1.09
CA HIS A 93 10.81 -28.89 1.82
C HIS A 93 9.68 -27.84 1.73
N LEU A 94 9.91 -26.68 1.13
CA LEU A 94 8.89 -25.64 0.97
C LEU A 94 8.03 -25.96 -0.25
N GLU A 95 6.93 -26.65 -0.01
CA GLU A 95 5.93 -26.91 -1.04
C GLU A 95 5.09 -25.67 -1.31
N MET A 96 4.86 -25.36 -2.59
CA MET A 96 4.06 -24.24 -3.02
C MET A 96 3.29 -24.54 -4.31
N ASP A 97 1.99 -24.21 -4.32
CA ASP A 97 1.17 -24.21 -5.53
C ASP A 97 1.25 -22.88 -6.26
N VAL A 98 1.33 -21.80 -5.47
CA VAL A 98 1.39 -20.41 -5.96
C VAL A 98 2.50 -19.64 -5.24
N VAL A 99 3.34 -18.95 -6.00
CA VAL A 99 4.28 -17.95 -5.48
C VAL A 99 3.78 -16.55 -5.81
N VAL A 100 3.81 -15.65 -4.83
CA VAL A 100 3.41 -14.24 -4.98
C VAL A 100 4.64 -13.36 -4.90
N GLY A 101 4.95 -12.69 -6.02
CA GLY A 101 6.00 -11.68 -6.13
C GLY A 101 5.41 -10.27 -6.08
N HIS A 102 6.20 -9.30 -5.62
CA HIS A 102 5.77 -7.92 -5.47
C HIS A 102 6.75 -6.95 -6.11
N GLY A 103 6.28 -6.19 -7.10
CA GLY A 103 7.08 -5.23 -7.83
C GLY A 103 8.35 -5.86 -8.44
N ILE A 104 9.28 -5.04 -8.87
CA ILE A 104 10.56 -5.51 -9.42
C ILE A 104 11.39 -6.26 -8.36
N LYS A 105 11.36 -5.80 -7.10
CA LYS A 105 12.24 -6.29 -6.04
C LYS A 105 12.00 -7.76 -5.65
N LEU A 106 10.75 -8.21 -5.69
CA LEU A 106 10.35 -9.56 -5.31
C LEU A 106 9.79 -10.37 -6.50
N GLY A 107 9.50 -9.69 -7.62
CA GLY A 107 9.10 -10.33 -8.87
C GLY A 107 10.25 -11.12 -9.51
N LYS A 108 11.47 -10.62 -9.49
CA LYS A 108 12.65 -11.32 -10.01
C LYS A 108 12.88 -12.66 -9.31
N GLN A 109 12.73 -12.71 -7.99
CA GLN A 109 12.87 -13.94 -7.21
C GLN A 109 11.72 -14.91 -7.51
N ALA A 110 10.49 -14.41 -7.64
CA ALA A 110 9.35 -15.24 -8.04
C ALA A 110 9.55 -15.87 -9.42
N GLN A 111 10.10 -15.14 -10.38
CA GLN A 111 10.47 -15.65 -11.70
C GLN A 111 11.46 -16.82 -11.60
N VAL A 112 12.53 -16.67 -10.82
CA VAL A 112 13.54 -17.72 -10.64
C VAL A 112 12.91 -18.97 -9.99
N ILE A 113 12.06 -18.79 -8.98
CA ILE A 113 11.33 -19.87 -8.32
C ILE A 113 10.46 -20.63 -9.32
N CYS A 114 9.65 -19.93 -10.12
CA CYS A 114 8.79 -20.56 -11.12
C CYS A 114 9.54 -21.35 -12.19
N ASN A 115 10.74 -20.91 -12.54
CA ASN A 115 11.58 -21.63 -13.50
C ASN A 115 12.13 -22.95 -12.93
N SER A 116 12.29 -23.05 -11.61
CA SER A 116 12.86 -24.22 -10.91
C SER A 116 11.81 -25.09 -10.21
N HIS A 117 10.67 -24.53 -9.87
CA HIS A 117 9.59 -25.19 -9.13
C HIS A 117 8.30 -25.24 -9.94
N LYS A 118 7.51 -26.28 -9.76
CA LYS A 118 6.21 -26.46 -10.45
C LYS A 118 5.10 -25.65 -9.75
N CYS A 119 5.23 -24.34 -9.64
CA CYS A 119 4.23 -23.46 -9.06
C CYS A 119 3.67 -22.47 -10.10
N ARG A 120 2.60 -21.74 -9.74
CA ARG A 120 2.05 -20.60 -10.49
C ARG A 120 2.57 -19.30 -9.91
N TRP A 121 2.79 -18.31 -10.75
CA TRP A 121 3.29 -17.01 -10.34
C TRP A 121 2.22 -15.93 -10.42
N VAL A 122 1.96 -15.30 -9.29
CA VAL A 122 1.14 -14.09 -9.16
C VAL A 122 2.07 -12.90 -8.94
N GLN A 123 2.04 -11.92 -9.82
CA GLN A 123 2.80 -10.67 -9.72
C GLN A 123 1.90 -9.54 -9.25
N VAL A 124 2.24 -8.92 -8.12
CA VAL A 124 1.50 -7.78 -7.56
C VAL A 124 2.25 -6.49 -7.87
N VAL A 125 1.58 -5.55 -8.51
CA VAL A 125 2.13 -4.24 -8.87
C VAL A 125 1.63 -3.16 -7.90
N HIS A 126 2.57 -2.36 -7.39
CA HIS A 126 2.33 -1.33 -6.37
C HIS A 126 2.54 0.08 -6.86
N THR A 127 3.23 0.23 -7.97
CA THR A 127 3.61 1.53 -8.53
C THR A 127 3.59 1.46 -10.05
N ASP A 128 3.43 2.61 -10.68
CA ASP A 128 3.75 2.82 -12.08
C ASP A 128 5.13 3.49 -12.16
N PRO A 129 6.19 2.78 -12.58
CA PRO A 129 7.53 3.34 -12.58
C PRO A 129 7.73 4.47 -13.59
N GLU A 130 6.98 4.47 -14.71
CA GLU A 130 7.03 5.53 -15.72
C GLU A 130 6.46 6.83 -15.12
N GLU A 131 5.26 6.77 -14.55
CA GLU A 131 4.64 7.93 -13.92
C GLU A 131 5.45 8.44 -12.72
N LEU A 132 5.99 7.54 -11.89
CA LEU A 132 6.89 7.92 -10.80
C LEU A 132 8.15 8.61 -11.30
N GLY A 133 8.70 8.19 -12.44
CA GLY A 133 9.89 8.76 -13.05
C GLY A 133 9.72 10.24 -13.40
N MET A 134 8.50 10.68 -13.72
CA MET A 134 8.22 12.09 -14.03
C MET A 134 8.36 13.04 -12.82
N PHE A 135 8.22 12.53 -11.60
CA PHE A 135 8.22 13.34 -10.38
C PHE A 135 9.41 13.07 -9.44
N LYS A 136 10.16 11.99 -9.68
CA LYS A 136 11.33 11.68 -8.86
C LYS A 136 12.58 12.42 -9.32
N CYS A 137 13.31 12.97 -8.35
CA CYS A 137 14.61 13.62 -8.59
C CYS A 137 15.73 12.59 -8.78
N TYR A 138 15.71 11.82 -9.87
CA TYR A 138 16.83 10.97 -10.27
C TYR A 138 17.88 11.80 -11.02
N GLU A 139 19.13 11.32 -11.08
CA GLU A 139 20.15 11.92 -11.96
C GLU A 139 19.71 11.93 -13.43
N ASN A 140 19.03 10.85 -13.88
CA ASN A 140 18.41 10.74 -15.20
C ASN A 140 16.96 10.21 -15.03
N PRO A 141 15.98 11.07 -14.69
CA PRO A 141 14.65 10.62 -14.27
C PRO A 141 13.92 9.81 -15.33
N ILE A 142 13.94 10.28 -16.59
CA ILE A 142 13.25 9.64 -17.72
C ILE A 142 13.83 8.26 -17.98
N SER A 143 15.13 8.16 -18.22
CA SER A 143 15.79 6.88 -18.52
C SER A 143 15.67 5.87 -17.38
N THR A 144 15.77 6.32 -16.12
CA THR A 144 15.60 5.43 -14.95
C THR A 144 14.16 4.97 -14.79
N GLY A 145 13.18 5.85 -15.05
CA GLY A 145 11.76 5.53 -15.04
C GLY A 145 11.40 4.52 -16.12
N GLU A 146 11.83 4.76 -17.35
CA GLU A 146 11.62 3.87 -18.51
C GLU A 146 12.25 2.48 -18.29
N GLN A 147 13.48 2.42 -17.80
CA GLN A 147 14.13 1.14 -17.51
C GLN A 147 13.38 0.33 -16.45
N LYS A 148 12.95 0.97 -15.36
CA LYS A 148 12.16 0.31 -14.33
C LYS A 148 10.80 -0.12 -14.86
N HIS A 149 10.14 0.72 -15.66
CA HIS A 149 8.89 0.39 -16.31
C HIS A 149 9.02 -0.85 -17.19
N HIS A 150 10.03 -0.88 -18.06
CA HIS A 150 10.28 -2.01 -18.94
C HIS A 150 10.46 -3.33 -18.15
N VAL A 151 11.27 -3.33 -17.09
CA VAL A 151 11.47 -4.50 -16.24
C VAL A 151 10.19 -4.92 -15.52
N GLU A 152 9.39 -3.96 -14.99
CA GLU A 152 8.11 -4.29 -14.33
C GLU A 152 7.13 -4.92 -15.31
N VAL A 153 7.02 -4.37 -16.52
CA VAL A 153 6.14 -4.89 -17.58
C VAL A 153 6.60 -6.28 -18.03
N GLU A 154 7.91 -6.51 -18.25
CA GLU A 154 8.45 -7.84 -18.59
C GLU A 154 8.13 -8.89 -17.51
N LEU A 155 8.29 -8.58 -16.25
CA LEU A 155 7.92 -9.48 -15.15
C LEU A 155 6.42 -9.80 -15.17
N CYS A 156 5.57 -8.79 -15.42
CA CYS A 156 4.14 -8.97 -15.54
C CYS A 156 3.75 -9.82 -16.77
N GLN A 157 4.45 -9.69 -17.88
CA GLN A 157 4.22 -10.53 -19.09
C GLN A 157 4.48 -12.01 -18.79
N MET A 158 5.50 -12.31 -18.00
CA MET A 158 5.90 -13.68 -17.67
C MET A 158 5.06 -14.32 -16.56
N ALA A 159 4.47 -13.53 -15.67
CA ALA A 159 3.64 -14.03 -14.56
C ALA A 159 2.35 -14.70 -15.09
N ASP A 160 1.80 -15.70 -14.38
CA ASP A 160 0.52 -16.33 -14.74
C ASP A 160 -0.67 -15.38 -14.48
N LEU A 161 -0.59 -14.54 -13.44
CA LEU A 161 -1.61 -13.57 -13.05
C LEU A 161 -0.94 -12.26 -12.60
N VAL A 162 -1.48 -11.13 -13.02
CA VAL A 162 -1.05 -9.80 -12.58
C VAL A 162 -2.12 -9.20 -11.68
N VAL A 163 -1.71 -8.62 -10.57
CA VAL A 163 -2.60 -7.98 -9.59
C VAL A 163 -2.23 -6.51 -9.44
N GLY A 164 -3.09 -5.62 -9.92
CA GLY A 164 -2.96 -4.18 -9.69
C GLY A 164 -3.52 -3.78 -8.32
N VAL A 165 -2.73 -3.08 -7.51
CA VAL A 165 -3.22 -2.53 -6.23
C VAL A 165 -4.06 -1.30 -6.49
N GLY A 166 -5.37 -1.49 -6.58
CA GLY A 166 -6.37 -0.48 -6.90
C GLY A 166 -6.60 -0.28 -8.40
N PRO A 167 -7.66 0.48 -8.76
CA PRO A 167 -8.12 0.63 -10.14
C PRO A 167 -7.07 1.31 -11.03
N LYS A 168 -6.43 2.38 -10.55
CA LYS A 168 -5.42 3.14 -11.31
C LYS A 168 -4.32 2.25 -11.89
N LEU A 169 -3.70 1.42 -11.05
CA LEU A 169 -2.65 0.50 -11.48
C LEU A 169 -3.20 -0.62 -12.35
N THR A 170 -4.39 -1.11 -12.06
CA THR A 170 -5.03 -2.16 -12.85
C THR A 170 -5.28 -1.67 -14.28
N GLU A 171 -5.83 -0.46 -14.46
CA GLU A 171 -6.07 0.14 -15.77
C GLU A 171 -4.77 0.37 -16.54
N ALA A 172 -3.73 0.90 -15.89
CA ALA A 172 -2.42 1.09 -16.50
C ALA A 172 -1.84 -0.24 -17.01
N PHE A 173 -1.83 -1.28 -16.16
CA PHE A 173 -1.26 -2.58 -16.54
C PHE A 173 -2.13 -3.37 -17.51
N LEU A 174 -3.46 -3.19 -17.55
CA LEU A 174 -4.30 -3.68 -18.64
C LEU A 174 -3.86 -3.08 -19.99
N THR A 175 -3.54 -1.80 -20.00
CA THR A 175 -3.05 -1.11 -21.20
C THR A 175 -1.67 -1.61 -21.62
N TYR A 176 -0.70 -1.66 -20.69
CA TYR A 176 0.67 -2.10 -20.98
C TYR A 176 0.76 -3.55 -21.43
N LEU A 177 -0.15 -4.41 -20.98
CA LEU A 177 -0.15 -5.85 -21.25
C LEU A 177 -1.15 -6.26 -22.34
N SER A 178 -1.90 -5.34 -22.91
CA SER A 178 -3.00 -5.60 -23.86
C SER A 178 -2.61 -6.45 -25.07
N TRP A 179 -1.34 -6.40 -25.50
CA TRP A 179 -0.84 -7.15 -26.65
C TRP A 179 -0.40 -8.58 -26.31
N CYS A 180 -0.22 -8.94 -25.04
CA CYS A 180 0.33 -10.25 -24.63
C CYS A 180 -0.51 -10.99 -23.58
N LYS A 181 -1.38 -10.31 -22.83
CA LYS A 181 -2.25 -10.91 -21.81
C LYS A 181 -3.72 -10.66 -22.12
N LYS A 182 -4.56 -11.56 -21.64
CA LYS A 182 -6.02 -11.37 -21.64
C LYS A 182 -6.39 -10.50 -20.44
N ASP A 183 -7.45 -9.71 -20.56
CA ASP A 183 -7.97 -8.87 -19.48
C ASP A 183 -8.27 -9.67 -18.19
N GLN A 184 -8.69 -10.94 -18.35
CA GLN A 184 -8.94 -11.83 -17.21
C GLN A 184 -7.69 -12.22 -16.39
N ASP A 185 -6.49 -12.04 -16.95
CA ASP A 185 -5.20 -12.36 -16.34
C ASP A 185 -4.58 -11.13 -15.64
N VAL A 186 -5.28 -9.99 -15.67
CA VAL A 186 -4.98 -8.79 -14.89
C VAL A 186 -6.18 -8.52 -13.98
N VAL A 187 -5.97 -8.47 -12.68
CA VAL A 187 -7.04 -8.32 -11.68
C VAL A 187 -6.77 -7.18 -10.74
N GLU A 188 -7.85 -6.52 -10.33
CA GLU A 188 -7.82 -5.47 -9.32
C GLU A 188 -7.85 -6.08 -7.91
N LEU A 189 -6.97 -5.58 -7.04
CA LEU A 189 -7.01 -5.77 -5.60
C LEU A 189 -7.09 -4.39 -4.93
N THR A 190 -8.29 -3.94 -4.61
CA THR A 190 -8.47 -2.70 -3.86
C THR A 190 -8.39 -2.97 -2.36
N PRO A 191 -7.39 -2.40 -1.64
CA PRO A 191 -7.24 -2.61 -0.20
C PRO A 191 -8.47 -2.17 0.59
N GLY A 192 -8.94 -3.00 1.50
CA GLY A 192 -9.98 -2.66 2.45
C GLY A 192 -9.44 -1.90 3.67
N VAL A 193 -10.30 -1.52 4.59
CA VAL A 193 -9.94 -0.88 5.86
C VAL A 193 -9.01 -1.79 6.67
N PHE A 194 -7.95 -1.22 7.23
CA PHE A 194 -7.00 -1.95 8.06
C PHE A 194 -7.53 -2.19 9.47
N ALA A 195 -7.75 -3.46 9.81
CA ALA A 195 -8.33 -3.86 11.09
C ALA A 195 -7.53 -3.37 12.32
N ASP A 196 -6.20 -3.33 12.20
CA ASP A 196 -5.32 -2.86 13.27
C ASP A 196 -5.52 -1.37 13.58
N PHE A 197 -5.71 -0.54 12.56
CA PHE A 197 -5.99 0.89 12.74
C PHE A 197 -7.45 1.15 13.11
N ALA A 198 -8.38 0.30 12.66
CA ALA A 198 -9.79 0.42 13.04
C ALA A 198 -10.08 0.21 14.54
N ARG A 199 -9.08 -0.24 15.31
CA ARG A 199 -9.13 -0.34 16.78
C ARG A 199 -8.69 0.95 17.49
N VAL A 200 -8.23 1.95 16.75
CA VAL A 200 -7.86 3.26 17.31
C VAL A 200 -9.14 3.99 17.70
N GLU A 201 -9.25 4.36 18.98
CA GLU A 201 -10.38 5.12 19.49
C GLU A 201 -10.06 6.61 19.45
N GLN A 202 -10.83 7.35 18.65
CA GLN A 202 -10.72 8.79 18.56
C GLN A 202 -11.53 9.45 19.70
N VAL A 203 -10.87 10.34 20.44
CA VAL A 203 -11.53 11.07 21.54
C VAL A 203 -12.10 12.39 21.01
N PRO A 204 -13.41 12.67 21.19
CA PRO A 204 -14.07 13.85 20.63
C PRO A 204 -13.77 15.16 21.38
N VAL A 205 -12.95 15.13 22.43
CA VAL A 205 -12.62 16.31 23.22
C VAL A 205 -11.89 17.35 22.39
N LYS A 206 -12.33 18.62 22.47
CA LYS A 206 -11.71 19.76 21.79
C LYS A 206 -10.23 19.89 22.20
N ARG A 207 -9.35 19.98 21.21
CA ARG A 207 -7.92 20.20 21.40
C ARG A 207 -7.58 21.69 21.31
N LYS A 208 -6.50 22.10 21.99
CA LYS A 208 -6.01 23.48 21.95
C LYS A 208 -5.47 23.86 20.55
N HIS A 209 -4.85 22.90 19.88
CA HIS A 209 -4.21 23.11 18.58
C HIS A 209 -4.72 22.06 17.59
N PHE A 210 -4.90 22.46 16.36
CA PHE A 210 -5.21 21.56 15.27
C PHE A 210 -3.91 21.07 14.64
N SER A 211 -3.76 19.75 14.53
CA SER A 211 -2.53 19.14 14.02
C SER A 211 -2.82 18.33 12.75
N VAL A 212 -2.11 18.68 11.70
CA VAL A 212 -2.13 17.98 10.40
C VAL A 212 -0.96 17.03 10.33
N LEU A 213 -1.23 15.78 9.99
CA LEU A 213 -0.23 14.73 9.79
C LEU A 213 0.02 14.51 8.31
N ILE A 214 1.29 14.49 7.93
CA ILE A 214 1.78 13.89 6.70
C ILE A 214 2.83 12.84 7.06
N PHE A 215 2.83 11.71 6.36
CA PHE A 215 3.82 10.67 6.62
C PHE A 215 4.16 9.89 5.35
N GLY A 216 5.38 9.41 5.30
CA GLY A 216 5.96 8.71 4.17
C GLY A 216 7.47 8.84 4.18
N ARG A 217 8.15 8.27 3.20
CA ARG A 217 9.61 8.41 3.11
C ARG A 217 9.98 9.86 2.87
N GLY A 218 10.84 10.40 3.75
CA GLY A 218 11.33 11.77 3.69
C GLY A 218 12.61 11.93 2.89
N ASP A 219 12.93 10.96 2.00
CA ASP A 219 14.09 11.05 1.13
C ASP A 219 13.96 12.23 0.16
N SER A 220 15.09 12.79 -0.25
CA SER A 220 15.09 13.94 -1.17
C SER A 220 14.38 13.65 -2.49
N GLU A 221 14.45 12.41 -2.97
CA GLU A 221 13.79 11.95 -4.19
C GLU A 221 12.26 11.91 -4.07
N ASP A 222 11.73 11.60 -2.89
CA ASP A 222 10.31 11.42 -2.66
C ASP A 222 9.60 12.70 -2.14
N PHE A 223 10.34 13.72 -1.70
CA PHE A 223 9.77 14.89 -1.02
C PHE A 223 8.74 15.64 -1.88
N GLU A 224 9.07 15.94 -3.13
CA GLU A 224 8.15 16.60 -4.06
C GLU A 224 7.11 15.65 -4.62
N LEU A 225 7.51 14.40 -4.92
CA LEU A 225 6.59 13.35 -5.35
C LEU A 225 5.44 13.16 -4.36
N LYS A 226 5.76 13.14 -3.04
CA LYS A 226 4.76 13.02 -1.97
C LYS A 226 4.01 14.33 -1.67
N GLY A 227 4.32 15.42 -2.37
CA GLY A 227 3.67 16.71 -2.19
C GLY A 227 3.89 17.31 -0.81
N PHE A 228 5.00 17.00 -0.12
CA PHE A 228 5.28 17.56 1.20
C PHE A 228 5.49 19.06 1.15
N ASP A 229 5.93 19.60 0.02
CA ASP A 229 5.99 21.02 -0.27
C ASP A 229 4.58 21.65 -0.38
N ILE A 230 3.63 20.95 -0.99
CA ILE A 230 2.22 21.38 -1.07
C ILE A 230 1.63 21.44 0.35
N ALA A 231 1.81 20.37 1.15
CA ALA A 231 1.33 20.33 2.53
C ALA A 231 1.93 21.46 3.37
N ALA A 232 3.24 21.69 3.26
CA ALA A 232 3.94 22.75 3.99
C ALA A 232 3.38 24.13 3.68
N ARG A 233 3.30 24.50 2.41
CA ARG A 233 2.76 25.79 1.97
C ARG A 233 1.30 25.98 2.37
N SER A 234 0.50 24.91 2.31
CA SER A 234 -0.91 24.94 2.70
C SER A 234 -1.10 25.18 4.19
N VAL A 235 -0.32 24.48 5.03
CA VAL A 235 -0.37 24.65 6.49
C VAL A 235 0.28 25.98 6.93
N ALA A 236 1.33 26.44 6.24
CA ALA A 236 1.96 27.74 6.53
C ALA A 236 0.97 28.90 6.44
N ALA A 237 0.02 28.85 5.50
CA ALA A 237 -1.02 29.85 5.31
C ALA A 237 -2.09 29.89 6.43
N LEU A 238 -2.11 28.92 7.36
CA LEU A 238 -3.09 28.78 8.44
C LEU A 238 -2.39 28.91 9.81
N PRO A 239 -2.45 30.07 10.49
CA PRO A 239 -1.57 30.40 11.63
C PRO A 239 -1.75 29.50 12.86
N ASP A 240 -2.95 28.93 13.07
CA ASP A 240 -3.29 28.14 14.24
C ASP A 240 -3.16 26.62 14.02
N ILE A 241 -2.58 26.21 12.89
CA ILE A 241 -2.42 24.80 12.51
C ILE A 241 -0.96 24.39 12.56
N SER A 242 -0.71 23.23 13.18
CA SER A 242 0.62 22.62 13.27
C SER A 242 0.78 21.49 12.24
N LEU A 243 1.99 21.32 11.71
CA LEU A 243 2.37 20.23 10.83
C LEU A 243 3.18 19.19 11.61
N VAL A 244 2.77 17.93 11.51
CA VAL A 244 3.52 16.77 12.00
C VAL A 244 3.97 15.96 10.80
N PHE A 245 5.26 15.81 10.62
CA PHE A 245 5.86 14.97 9.60
C PHE A 245 6.46 13.71 10.23
N VAL A 246 6.22 12.55 9.62
CA VAL A 246 6.79 11.26 10.04
C VAL A 246 7.42 10.55 8.84
N GLY A 247 8.68 10.13 9.01
CA GLY A 247 9.43 9.38 8.02
C GLY A 247 10.75 10.04 7.63
N ALA A 248 11.31 10.88 8.51
CA ALA A 248 12.67 11.39 8.34
C ALA A 248 13.67 10.22 8.43
N PRO A 249 14.59 10.05 7.46
CA PRO A 249 15.68 9.09 7.56
C PRO A 249 16.56 9.37 8.78
N GLU A 250 17.19 8.34 9.30
CA GLU A 250 18.11 8.47 10.43
C GLU A 250 19.22 9.49 10.10
N GLY A 251 19.47 10.41 11.03
CA GLY A 251 20.45 11.50 10.85
C GLY A 251 20.00 12.65 9.92
N LYS A 252 18.81 12.60 9.33
CA LYS A 252 18.31 13.61 8.38
C LYS A 252 17.20 14.52 8.95
N HIS A 253 16.91 14.42 10.25
CA HIS A 253 15.81 15.18 10.87
C HIS A 253 15.95 16.69 10.69
N ASP A 254 17.16 17.23 10.92
CA ASP A 254 17.42 18.68 10.82
C ASP A 254 17.36 19.16 9.36
N GLU A 255 17.84 18.36 8.41
CA GLU A 255 17.75 18.65 6.98
C GLU A 255 16.28 18.73 6.53
N ILE A 256 15.47 17.76 6.92
CA ILE A 256 14.04 17.73 6.61
C ILE A 256 13.31 18.88 7.32
N ALA A 257 13.60 19.14 8.59
CA ALA A 257 13.02 20.27 9.32
C ALA A 257 13.33 21.59 8.61
N LYS A 258 14.59 21.80 8.20
CA LYS A 258 14.99 22.99 7.47
C LYS A 258 14.19 23.18 6.17
N ARG A 259 13.97 22.11 5.38
CA ARG A 259 13.16 22.19 4.16
C ARG A 259 11.74 22.67 4.44
N PHE A 260 11.10 22.19 5.52
CA PHE A 260 9.77 22.67 5.92
C PHE A 260 9.78 24.14 6.41
N LEU A 261 10.82 24.54 7.15
CA LEU A 261 10.99 25.94 7.59
C LEU A 261 11.17 26.88 6.39
N ASP A 262 11.97 26.48 5.40
CA ASP A 262 12.21 27.25 4.15
C ASP A 262 10.91 27.38 3.31
N LEU A 263 9.96 26.45 3.47
CA LEU A 263 8.62 26.50 2.86
C LEU A 263 7.60 27.32 3.67
N GLY A 264 8.02 27.95 4.76
CA GLY A 264 7.23 28.93 5.53
C GLY A 264 6.55 28.38 6.78
N ILE A 265 6.77 27.11 7.18
CA ILE A 265 6.26 26.62 8.47
C ILE A 265 7.12 27.18 9.62
N PRO A 266 6.56 27.89 10.61
CA PRO A 266 7.31 28.33 11.78
C PRO A 266 7.77 27.14 12.64
N ALA A 267 8.95 27.24 13.24
CA ALA A 267 9.55 26.16 14.04
C ALA A 267 8.65 25.66 15.19
N ASN A 268 7.91 26.57 15.81
CA ASN A 268 7.00 26.23 16.93
C ASN A 268 5.73 25.47 16.46
N ARG A 269 5.46 25.40 15.16
CA ARG A 269 4.34 24.68 14.55
C ARG A 269 4.76 23.44 13.77
N LEU A 270 6.05 23.10 13.76
CA LEU A 270 6.60 21.94 13.04
C LEU A 270 7.06 20.87 14.04
N ARG A 271 6.70 19.62 13.76
CA ARG A 271 7.26 18.46 14.44
C ARG A 271 7.73 17.45 13.38
N VAL A 272 9.02 17.14 13.39
CA VAL A 272 9.62 16.13 12.50
C VAL A 272 9.96 14.91 13.32
N ARG A 273 9.50 13.73 12.88
CA ARG A 273 9.77 12.43 13.50
C ARG A 273 10.40 11.48 12.47
N GLY A 274 11.23 10.59 12.94
CA GLY A 274 11.81 9.50 12.13
C GLY A 274 10.79 8.45 11.71
N TYR A 275 11.30 7.39 11.09
CA TYR A 275 10.47 6.22 10.80
C TYR A 275 9.86 5.67 12.08
N THR A 276 8.62 5.27 11.98
CA THR A 276 7.78 4.90 13.12
C THR A 276 7.17 3.53 12.86
N ASP A 277 7.21 2.67 13.87
CA ASP A 277 6.50 1.39 13.79
C ASP A 277 4.97 1.57 13.85
N ARG A 278 4.26 0.50 13.54
CA ARG A 278 2.80 0.50 13.45
C ARG A 278 2.11 0.88 14.77
N GLU A 279 2.67 0.47 15.92
CA GLU A 279 2.12 0.81 17.24
C GLU A 279 2.33 2.28 17.59
N ALA A 280 3.48 2.84 17.26
CA ALA A 280 3.72 4.27 17.45
C ALA A 280 2.88 5.12 16.48
N LEU A 281 2.63 4.64 15.26
CA LEU A 281 1.71 5.30 14.31
C LEU A 281 0.27 5.31 14.83
N LYS A 282 -0.22 4.21 15.44
CA LYS A 282 -1.54 4.18 16.10
C LYS A 282 -1.66 5.25 17.20
N ARG A 283 -0.64 5.37 18.04
CA ARG A 283 -0.62 6.43 19.07
C ARG A 283 -0.65 7.81 18.45
N LEU A 284 0.11 8.02 17.38
CA LEU A 284 0.14 9.29 16.68
C LEU A 284 -1.22 9.65 16.05
N PHE A 285 -1.95 8.68 15.50
CA PHE A 285 -3.31 8.91 15.02
C PHE A 285 -4.26 9.40 16.13
N CYS A 286 -4.01 9.05 17.39
CA CYS A 286 -4.74 9.64 18.52
C CYS A 286 -4.32 11.08 18.84
N GLU A 287 -3.17 11.57 18.33
CA GLU A 287 -2.61 12.90 18.66
C GLU A 287 -2.95 13.96 17.59
N VAL A 288 -3.35 13.57 16.39
CA VAL A 288 -3.58 14.46 15.25
C VAL A 288 -5.06 14.60 14.90
N ASP A 289 -5.39 15.57 14.07
CA ASP A 289 -6.77 15.91 13.71
C ASP A 289 -7.13 15.63 12.26
N LEU A 290 -6.13 15.54 11.39
CA LEU A 290 -6.28 15.39 9.94
C LEU A 290 -5.05 14.70 9.36
N VAL A 291 -5.27 13.80 8.40
CA VAL A 291 -4.20 13.24 7.56
C VAL A 291 -4.26 13.86 6.17
N LEU A 292 -3.13 14.37 5.68
CA LEU A 292 -2.98 14.83 4.29
C LEU A 292 -2.16 13.85 3.48
N MET A 293 -2.59 13.62 2.25
CA MET A 293 -1.84 12.87 1.24
C MET A 293 -1.85 13.66 -0.08
N PRO A 294 -1.03 14.73 -0.19
CA PRO A 294 -1.01 15.63 -1.34
C PRO A 294 -0.06 15.17 -2.44
N SER A 295 0.13 13.87 -2.57
CA SER A 295 1.08 13.29 -3.52
C SER A 295 0.74 13.70 -4.96
N ARG A 296 1.75 14.06 -5.74
CA ARG A 296 1.61 14.35 -7.17
C ARG A 296 1.19 13.13 -7.96
N THR A 297 1.69 11.98 -7.54
CA THR A 297 1.16 10.68 -7.97
C THR A 297 1.38 9.60 -6.91
N GLU A 298 0.48 8.64 -6.86
CA GLU A 298 0.56 7.42 -6.05
C GLU A 298 -0.03 6.25 -6.82
N GLY A 299 0.58 5.08 -6.69
CA GLY A 299 -0.05 3.86 -7.17
C GLY A 299 -1.40 3.65 -6.48
N PHE A 300 -1.40 3.50 -5.16
CA PHE A 300 -2.64 3.47 -4.39
C PHE A 300 -2.76 4.63 -3.40
N GLY A 301 -1.82 4.80 -2.47
CA GLY A 301 -1.88 5.85 -1.44
C GLY A 301 -2.37 5.33 -0.08
N LEU A 302 -1.65 4.35 0.46
CA LEU A 302 -2.02 3.67 1.71
C LEU A 302 -2.06 4.60 2.91
N THR A 303 -1.26 5.67 2.93
CA THR A 303 -1.23 6.65 4.03
C THR A 303 -2.61 7.28 4.27
N GLY A 304 -3.32 7.61 3.20
CA GLY A 304 -4.71 8.10 3.29
C GLY A 304 -5.66 7.04 3.85
N LEU A 305 -5.55 5.80 3.38
CA LEU A 305 -6.38 4.69 3.86
C LEU A 305 -6.07 4.32 5.32
N GLU A 306 -4.81 4.38 5.76
CA GLU A 306 -4.40 4.16 7.14
C GLU A 306 -5.02 5.21 8.07
N GLY A 307 -4.98 6.49 7.68
CA GLY A 307 -5.63 7.58 8.42
C GLY A 307 -7.16 7.40 8.52
N LEU A 308 -7.81 7.09 7.39
CA LEU A 308 -9.25 6.81 7.37
C LEU A 308 -9.61 5.59 8.22
N SER A 309 -8.79 4.52 8.16
CA SER A 309 -8.98 3.32 8.98
C SER A 309 -8.90 3.61 10.47
N ALA A 310 -8.08 4.59 10.87
CA ALA A 310 -7.95 5.04 12.25
C ALA A 310 -9.07 6.03 12.68
N GLY A 311 -10.07 6.23 11.84
CA GLY A 311 -11.21 7.12 12.11
C GLY A 311 -10.90 8.61 12.02
N LEU A 312 -9.81 8.99 11.34
CA LEU A 312 -9.44 10.39 11.13
C LEU A 312 -10.02 10.93 9.81
N PRO A 313 -10.35 12.22 9.76
CA PRO A 313 -10.53 12.92 8.50
C PRO A 313 -9.26 12.78 7.65
N VAL A 314 -9.44 12.64 6.34
CA VAL A 314 -8.36 12.56 5.36
C VAL A 314 -8.62 13.55 4.23
N ILE A 315 -7.58 14.15 3.67
CA ILE A 315 -7.64 14.89 2.40
C ILE A 315 -6.56 14.30 1.50
N VAL A 316 -6.93 13.83 0.32
CA VAL A 316 -6.06 13.07 -0.54
C VAL A 316 -6.03 13.61 -1.97
N SER A 317 -4.93 13.40 -2.66
CA SER A 317 -4.82 13.74 -4.08
C SER A 317 -5.70 12.82 -4.93
N LYS A 318 -6.37 13.40 -5.93
CA LYS A 318 -7.10 12.66 -6.95
C LYS A 318 -6.17 11.77 -7.78
N ASN A 319 -4.93 12.21 -8.02
CA ASN A 319 -3.94 11.43 -8.76
C ASN A 319 -3.31 10.33 -7.88
N SER A 320 -4.18 9.53 -7.26
CA SER A 320 -3.83 8.35 -6.48
C SER A 320 -4.94 7.31 -6.62
N GLY A 321 -4.59 6.03 -6.57
CA GLY A 321 -5.61 4.96 -6.59
C GLY A 321 -6.61 5.10 -5.42
N PHE A 322 -6.16 5.56 -4.24
CA PHE A 322 -7.06 5.81 -3.11
C PHE A 322 -7.97 7.02 -3.34
N GLY A 323 -7.48 8.11 -3.95
CA GLY A 323 -8.32 9.25 -4.34
C GLY A 323 -9.39 8.86 -5.35
N GLU A 324 -9.04 8.00 -6.31
CA GLU A 324 -9.96 7.48 -7.30
C GLU A 324 -11.07 6.64 -6.63
N VAL A 325 -10.72 5.64 -5.81
CA VAL A 325 -11.72 4.80 -5.13
C VAL A 325 -12.54 5.58 -4.12
N LEU A 326 -11.95 6.58 -3.46
CA LEU A 326 -12.66 7.43 -2.51
C LEU A 326 -13.70 8.31 -3.22
N SER A 327 -13.38 8.81 -4.41
CA SER A 327 -14.32 9.56 -5.25
C SER A 327 -15.56 8.75 -5.65
N ASN A 328 -15.45 7.43 -5.67
CA ASN A 328 -16.52 6.49 -6.00
C ASN A 328 -17.35 6.02 -4.77
N VAL A 329 -17.03 6.53 -3.58
CA VAL A 329 -17.74 6.22 -2.34
C VAL A 329 -18.64 7.39 -1.97
N PRO A 330 -19.88 7.15 -1.43
CA PRO A 330 -20.73 8.23 -0.94
C PRO A 330 -19.97 9.18 0.00
N HIS A 331 -20.11 10.48 -0.23
CA HIS A 331 -19.44 11.57 0.48
C HIS A 331 -17.91 11.66 0.27
N GLY A 332 -17.29 10.77 -0.50
CA GLY A 332 -15.84 10.70 -0.64
C GLY A 332 -15.22 11.84 -1.47
N THR A 333 -15.95 12.35 -2.48
CA THR A 333 -15.46 13.42 -3.38
C THR A 333 -15.04 14.69 -2.65
N SER A 334 -15.67 15.02 -1.52
CA SER A 334 -15.34 16.20 -0.71
C SER A 334 -13.94 16.13 -0.05
N PHE A 335 -13.35 14.94 0.00
CA PHE A 335 -12.04 14.69 0.61
C PHE A 335 -10.94 14.48 -0.42
N VAL A 336 -11.27 14.62 -1.72
CA VAL A 336 -10.35 14.42 -2.83
C VAL A 336 -10.06 15.75 -3.53
N ILE A 337 -8.79 16.09 -3.65
CA ILE A 337 -8.32 17.33 -4.27
C ILE A 337 -7.67 17.05 -5.61
N ASP A 338 -8.19 17.67 -6.66
CA ASP A 338 -7.66 17.63 -8.03
C ASP A 338 -6.85 18.90 -8.34
N SER A 339 -5.79 19.13 -7.60
CA SER A 339 -4.95 20.31 -7.76
C SER A 339 -3.62 20.16 -7.03
N GLU A 340 -2.55 20.66 -7.65
CA GLU A 340 -1.25 20.84 -6.99
C GLU A 340 -1.11 22.24 -6.34
N ASN A 341 -2.08 23.12 -6.52
CA ASN A 341 -2.03 24.46 -5.95
C ASN A 341 -2.26 24.40 -4.43
N PRO A 342 -1.31 24.86 -3.59
CA PRO A 342 -1.46 24.89 -2.14
C PRO A 342 -2.73 25.59 -1.65
N SER A 343 -3.24 26.60 -2.38
CA SER A 343 -4.47 27.31 -2.00
C SER A 343 -5.70 26.40 -1.96
N ALA A 344 -5.81 25.42 -2.86
CA ALA A 344 -6.91 24.45 -2.86
C ALA A 344 -6.84 23.56 -1.61
N TRP A 345 -5.65 23.12 -1.24
CA TRP A 345 -5.41 22.33 -0.03
C TRP A 345 -5.65 23.15 1.24
N THR A 346 -5.21 24.41 1.27
CA THR A 346 -5.50 25.35 2.36
C THR A 346 -7.00 25.48 2.59
N ALA A 347 -7.78 25.67 1.53
CA ALA A 347 -9.24 25.78 1.62
C ALA A 347 -9.88 24.49 2.15
N ALA A 348 -9.40 23.32 1.70
CA ALA A 348 -9.89 22.02 2.16
C ALA A 348 -9.54 21.77 3.64
N ILE A 349 -8.32 22.08 4.08
CA ILE A 349 -7.91 22.01 5.49
C ILE A 349 -8.79 22.91 6.35
N LYS A 350 -9.02 24.16 5.90
CA LYS A 350 -9.84 25.14 6.60
C LYS A 350 -11.28 24.64 6.76
N ASN A 351 -11.86 24.05 5.72
CA ASN A 351 -13.21 23.49 5.79
C ASN A 351 -13.34 22.38 6.85
N ILE A 352 -12.31 21.56 7.03
CA ILE A 352 -12.28 20.55 8.11
C ILE A 352 -12.05 21.23 9.47
N TRP A 353 -11.14 22.20 9.56
CA TRP A 353 -10.79 22.88 10.81
C TRP A 353 -11.95 23.69 11.38
N ASP A 354 -12.75 24.36 10.53
CA ASP A 354 -13.90 25.20 10.93
C ASP A 354 -15.04 24.37 11.59
N LYS A 355 -15.05 23.06 11.41
CA LYS A 355 -16.01 22.15 12.06
C LYS A 355 -15.55 21.80 13.48
N ASP A 356 -16.48 21.54 14.39
CA ASP A 356 -16.10 20.98 15.67
C ASP A 356 -15.56 19.53 15.53
N ARG A 357 -14.80 19.09 16.55
CA ARG A 357 -14.09 17.82 16.48
C ARG A 357 -15.06 16.62 16.38
N GLN A 358 -16.18 16.65 17.09
CA GLN A 358 -17.18 15.57 17.03
C GLN A 358 -17.68 15.41 15.59
N LEU A 359 -18.10 16.51 14.98
CA LEU A 359 -18.62 16.48 13.60
C LEU A 359 -17.58 15.93 12.61
N ARG A 360 -16.31 16.36 12.72
CA ARG A 360 -15.22 15.84 11.88
C ARG A 360 -15.03 14.33 12.00
N LEU A 361 -15.08 13.81 13.22
CA LEU A 361 -14.95 12.39 13.48
C LEU A 361 -16.17 11.59 13.01
N ASP A 362 -17.36 12.14 13.15
CA ASP A 362 -18.59 11.53 12.66
C ASP A 362 -18.60 11.43 11.13
N GLU A 363 -18.20 12.49 10.43
CA GLU A 363 -18.04 12.48 8.97
C GLU A 363 -16.99 11.46 8.52
N ALA A 364 -15.82 11.40 9.20
CA ALA A 364 -14.77 10.42 8.91
C ALA A 364 -15.28 8.98 9.12
N LYS A 365 -16.07 8.74 10.17
CA LYS A 365 -16.68 7.45 10.44
C LYS A 365 -17.68 7.04 9.34
N VAL A 366 -18.56 7.94 8.94
CA VAL A 366 -19.51 7.70 7.85
C VAL A 366 -18.79 7.36 6.55
N LEU A 367 -17.72 8.08 6.24
CA LEU A 367 -16.87 7.82 5.07
C LEU A 367 -16.17 6.46 5.17
N CYS A 368 -15.57 6.13 6.31
CA CYS A 368 -14.92 4.85 6.56
C CYS A 368 -15.90 3.68 6.44
N ASP A 369 -17.11 3.81 6.97
CA ASP A 369 -18.16 2.78 6.88
C ASP A 369 -18.66 2.61 5.44
N SER A 370 -18.79 3.69 4.69
CA SER A 370 -19.13 3.66 3.26
C SER A 370 -18.04 2.99 2.44
N TYR A 371 -16.77 3.30 2.72
CA TYR A 371 -15.63 2.66 2.10
C TYR A 371 -15.58 1.15 2.39
N ARG A 372 -15.74 0.76 3.67
CA ARG A 372 -15.74 -0.64 4.12
C ARG A 372 -16.83 -1.48 3.45
N LYS A 373 -18.01 -0.90 3.20
CA LYS A 373 -19.11 -1.58 2.51
C LYS A 373 -18.78 -1.88 1.05
N ARG A 374 -18.02 -1.01 0.39
CA ARG A 374 -17.67 -1.15 -1.02
C ARG A 374 -16.41 -1.97 -1.25
N TYR A 375 -15.41 -1.79 -0.40
CA TYR A 375 -14.08 -2.40 -0.52
C TYR A 375 -13.76 -3.23 0.73
N SER A 376 -14.03 -4.51 0.64
CA SER A 376 -13.79 -5.48 1.71
C SER A 376 -12.59 -6.36 1.37
N TRP A 377 -11.64 -6.49 2.27
CA TRP A 377 -10.52 -7.42 2.12
C TRP A 377 -10.98 -8.84 1.81
N SER A 378 -12.04 -9.31 2.49
CA SER A 378 -12.58 -10.66 2.30
C SER A 378 -13.04 -10.88 0.85
N GLU A 379 -13.80 -9.94 0.29
CA GLU A 379 -14.28 -10.04 -1.10
C GLU A 379 -13.14 -9.92 -2.12
N GLN A 380 -12.16 -9.05 -1.87
CA GLN A 380 -11.00 -8.90 -2.73
C GLN A 380 -10.15 -10.18 -2.74
N CYS A 381 -9.86 -10.73 -1.56
CA CYS A 381 -9.10 -11.98 -1.43
C CYS A 381 -9.85 -13.18 -1.98
N LYS A 382 -11.19 -13.23 -1.83
CA LYS A 382 -12.02 -14.27 -2.44
C LYS A 382 -11.90 -14.27 -3.97
N LYS A 383 -12.03 -13.11 -4.60
CA LYS A 383 -11.86 -12.97 -6.05
C LYS A 383 -10.46 -13.39 -6.51
N LEU A 384 -9.42 -12.99 -5.77
CA LEU A 384 -8.05 -13.38 -6.06
C LEU A 384 -7.86 -14.90 -5.92
N LEU A 385 -8.38 -15.50 -4.86
CA LEU A 385 -8.33 -16.94 -4.64
C LEU A 385 -9.04 -17.72 -5.74
N GLU A 386 -10.23 -17.28 -6.19
CA GLU A 386 -10.93 -17.89 -7.32
C GLU A 386 -10.10 -17.88 -8.61
N LYS A 387 -9.31 -16.82 -8.83
CA LYS A 387 -8.38 -16.76 -9.96
C LYS A 387 -7.20 -17.72 -9.79
N MET A 388 -6.61 -17.81 -8.60
CA MET A 388 -5.54 -18.77 -8.29
C MET A 388 -6.03 -20.21 -8.49
N VAL A 389 -7.24 -20.53 -8.03
CA VAL A 389 -7.87 -21.85 -8.24
C VAL A 389 -7.95 -22.20 -9.73
N ARG A 390 -8.48 -21.30 -10.54
CA ARG A 390 -8.59 -21.51 -12.01
C ARG A 390 -7.24 -21.73 -12.68
N LEU A 391 -6.18 -21.01 -12.23
CA LEU A 391 -4.83 -21.21 -12.75
C LEU A 391 -4.30 -22.61 -12.45
N LEU A 392 -4.65 -23.18 -11.28
CA LEU A 392 -4.23 -24.51 -10.88
C LEU A 392 -5.01 -25.61 -11.61
N GLU A 393 -6.32 -25.42 -11.84
CA GLU A 393 -7.18 -26.36 -12.60
C GLU A 393 -6.74 -26.47 -14.06
N ASN A 394 -6.41 -25.35 -14.71
CA ASN A 394 -5.95 -25.34 -16.10
C ASN A 394 -4.64 -26.10 -16.34
N ARG A 395 -3.89 -26.44 -15.29
CA ARG A 395 -2.67 -27.24 -15.37
C ARG A 395 -2.93 -28.75 -15.33
N GLN A 396 -4.08 -29.18 -14.80
CA GLN A 396 -4.44 -30.60 -14.66
C GLN A 396 -5.13 -31.17 -15.90
N GLY A 397 -5.45 -30.28 -16.88
CA GLY A 397 -6.17 -30.64 -18.12
C GLY A 397 -5.29 -30.78 -19.37
N ILE A 398 -3.96 -30.99 -19.21
CA ILE A 398 -3.03 -31.33 -20.31
C ILE A 398 -2.50 -32.75 -20.09
#